data_752ba7215a53db7389cc11e0e7da3533
#
_entry.id   752ba7215a53db7389cc11e0e7da3533
#
_cell.length_a   1.000
_cell.length_b   1.000
_cell.length_c   1.000
_cell.angle_alpha   90.00
_cell.angle_beta   90.00
_cell.angle_gamma   90.00
#
_symmetry.space_group_name_H-M   'P 1'
#
loop_
_entity.id
_entity.type
_entity.pdbx_description
1 polymer ?
#
loop_
_entity_poly.entity_id
_entity_poly.type
_entity_poly.pdbx_seq_one_letter_code
_entity_poly.pdbx_strand_id
1 'polypeptide(L)'
;MACLKLFISYSHNDSTHVQDFLRHTAPLRDNGTLEMWYDKDITAGDDFWDRIDEHLADRDIICCFISPYYISSGACKKELQTALELRRKNGVLVIPVILSPCAWLDLPNVKRLLAIPSDGNPVSCFSNQDEAWLDVYNHLKNASEKYKKLKSLSFCEKYIAFLNDATLLTKAHGNKNELKMTDIYVHPDVEKKNIIGNDVRMSFEKLANDFDSGDKIAIVGEDQSGKTTLAKMFVLMLKEKGFIPVYVKDEQELLQGDLASRVNRLFREQYNTEHEITDYEQNRIVPIVDDFHKAKNKETALEKLSVFKQLIIIVDTIFDIDIFQEKTTIGFERYVIRPLKPSLRNELIKKWISVSETPDYDPEFINGDYMQIDERMAVVDAALGQVFGKNIMPAYPFFVLTLLSNYDSLNKPLNEEITSQGYCYQALIVLFLSKQGVVNETLDSYINFLTEFAYVRYKHQSPLSQEAFMSFYNGYTEDFNMTEKKDTLLKKLKASGIIHISSLGNYDFNYPYLYYFFAG
;
A
#
# COMPACT_ATOMS: atom_id res chain seq x y z
N MET A 1 11.17 -19.25 21.21
CA MET A 1 10.90 -18.88 19.80
C MET A 1 9.82 -19.81 19.28
N ALA A 2 8.88 -19.31 18.47
CA ALA A 2 7.80 -20.16 17.95
C ALA A 2 8.33 -21.26 17.02
N CYS A 3 7.78 -22.47 17.14
CA CYS A 3 8.03 -23.59 16.25
C CYS A 3 7.43 -23.27 14.89
N LEU A 4 8.13 -23.51 13.77
CA LEU A 4 7.58 -23.34 12.44
C LEU A 4 6.77 -24.57 12.03
N LYS A 5 5.63 -24.35 11.40
CA LYS A 5 4.75 -25.40 10.92
C LYS A 5 5.08 -25.75 9.47
N LEU A 6 5.45 -27.02 9.22
CA LEU A 6 5.79 -27.51 7.90
C LEU A 6 4.73 -28.51 7.41
N PHE A 7 4.27 -28.34 6.17
CA PHE A 7 3.41 -29.27 5.46
C PHE A 7 4.21 -30.04 4.40
N ILE A 8 3.99 -31.34 4.28
CA ILE A 8 4.59 -32.19 3.23
C ILE A 8 3.51 -32.59 2.24
N SER A 9 3.58 -32.02 1.03
CA SER A 9 2.76 -32.41 -0.11
C SER A 9 3.48 -33.49 -0.91
N TYR A 10 2.90 -34.68 -1.07
CA TYR A 10 3.52 -35.80 -1.75
C TYR A 10 2.50 -36.74 -2.38
N SER A 11 2.93 -37.58 -3.33
CA SER A 11 2.13 -38.69 -3.84
C SER A 11 2.25 -39.90 -2.90
N HIS A 12 1.14 -40.60 -2.60
CA HIS A 12 1.16 -41.81 -1.77
C HIS A 12 2.18 -42.87 -2.26
N ASN A 13 2.46 -42.89 -3.57
CA ASN A 13 3.49 -43.76 -4.14
C ASN A 13 4.91 -43.42 -3.68
N ASP A 14 5.14 -42.21 -3.17
CA ASP A 14 6.40 -41.72 -2.67
C ASP A 14 6.53 -41.79 -1.15
N SER A 15 5.67 -42.55 -0.46
CA SER A 15 5.59 -42.63 1.00
C SER A 15 6.90 -43.11 1.68
N THR A 16 7.71 -43.88 1.00
CA THR A 16 9.02 -44.33 1.50
C THR A 16 9.98 -43.12 1.63
N HIS A 17 10.00 -42.21 0.66
CA HIS A 17 10.80 -41.00 0.70
C HIS A 17 10.37 -40.05 1.83
N VAL A 18 9.07 -40.01 2.15
CA VAL A 18 8.58 -39.23 3.31
C VAL A 18 9.15 -39.82 4.62
N GLN A 19 9.21 -41.14 4.77
CA GLN A 19 9.78 -41.77 5.96
C GLN A 19 11.29 -41.51 6.07
N ASP A 20 12.03 -41.51 4.96
CA ASP A 20 13.45 -41.17 4.93
C ASP A 20 13.66 -39.71 5.32
N PHE A 21 12.89 -38.79 4.74
CA PHE A 21 12.91 -37.38 5.11
C PHE A 21 12.65 -37.17 6.61
N LEU A 22 11.62 -37.81 7.17
CA LEU A 22 11.28 -37.70 8.58
C LEU A 22 12.40 -38.21 9.50
N ARG A 23 13.14 -39.26 9.07
CA ARG A 23 14.30 -39.78 9.82
C ARG A 23 15.46 -38.79 9.80
N HIS A 24 15.82 -38.27 8.63
CA HIS A 24 16.94 -37.34 8.49
C HIS A 24 16.65 -35.96 9.13
N THR A 25 15.40 -35.54 9.16
CA THR A 25 14.99 -34.25 9.75
C THR A 25 14.57 -34.34 11.22
N ALA A 26 14.68 -35.51 11.87
CA ALA A 26 14.36 -35.69 13.29
C ALA A 26 15.01 -34.64 14.20
N PRO A 27 16.28 -34.23 14.04
CA PRO A 27 16.87 -33.21 14.89
C PRO A 27 16.15 -31.85 14.84
N LEU A 28 15.52 -31.49 13.72
CA LEU A 28 14.74 -30.22 13.60
C LEU A 28 13.39 -30.29 14.34
N ARG A 29 12.83 -31.49 14.48
CA ARG A 29 11.61 -31.72 15.28
C ARG A 29 11.94 -31.77 16.77
N ASP A 30 12.98 -32.52 17.14
CA ASP A 30 13.35 -32.77 18.52
C ASP A 30 13.81 -31.51 19.24
N ASN A 31 14.46 -30.58 18.52
CA ASN A 31 14.87 -29.28 19.05
C ASN A 31 13.78 -28.18 18.94
N GLY A 32 12.56 -28.53 18.51
CA GLY A 32 11.43 -27.59 18.39
C GLY A 32 11.60 -26.55 17.27
N THR A 33 12.44 -26.83 16.28
CA THR A 33 12.58 -25.95 15.10
C THR A 33 11.40 -26.07 14.16
N LEU A 34 10.93 -27.29 13.89
CA LEU A 34 9.86 -27.61 12.97
C LEU A 34 8.83 -28.54 13.60
N GLU A 35 7.54 -28.23 13.41
CA GLU A 35 6.41 -29.12 13.56
C GLU A 35 6.00 -29.58 12.17
N MET A 36 5.98 -30.89 11.92
CA MET A 36 5.73 -31.45 10.59
C MET A 36 4.38 -32.14 10.53
N TRP A 37 3.65 -31.87 9.47
CA TRP A 37 2.37 -32.50 9.18
C TRP A 37 2.34 -33.07 7.75
N TYR A 38 1.68 -34.22 7.59
CA TYR A 38 1.47 -34.90 6.32
C TYR A 38 0.17 -35.74 6.39
N ASP A 39 -0.38 -36.16 5.25
CA ASP A 39 -1.72 -36.74 5.10
C ASP A 39 -2.05 -37.97 5.93
N LYS A 40 -1.06 -38.70 6.48
CA LYS A 40 -1.32 -39.81 7.43
C LYS A 40 -1.94 -39.36 8.75
N ASP A 41 -1.91 -38.07 9.05
CA ASP A 41 -2.47 -37.49 10.26
C ASP A 41 -3.99 -37.22 10.12
N ILE A 42 -4.60 -37.51 8.94
CA ILE A 42 -6.04 -37.40 8.70
C ILE A 42 -6.76 -38.61 9.27
N THR A 43 -7.78 -38.34 10.10
CA THR A 43 -8.57 -39.42 10.76
C THR A 43 -9.75 -39.86 9.88
N ALA A 44 -10.11 -41.13 9.94
CA ALA A 44 -11.28 -41.64 9.20
C ALA A 44 -12.57 -40.94 9.67
N GLY A 45 -13.28 -40.29 8.72
CA GLY A 45 -14.49 -39.51 8.98
C GLY A 45 -14.37 -38.01 8.78
N ASP A 46 -13.16 -37.52 8.61
CA ASP A 46 -12.92 -36.11 8.26
C ASP A 46 -13.19 -35.87 6.76
N ASP A 47 -13.64 -34.67 6.40
CA ASP A 47 -13.66 -34.26 4.99
C ASP A 47 -12.20 -33.99 4.54
N PHE A 48 -11.70 -34.89 3.68
CA PHE A 48 -10.29 -34.96 3.28
C PHE A 48 -9.78 -33.61 2.67
N TRP A 49 -10.58 -32.97 1.84
CA TRP A 49 -10.18 -31.76 1.13
C TRP A 49 -10.22 -30.53 2.02
N ASP A 50 -11.25 -30.40 2.86
CA ASP A 50 -11.38 -29.25 3.77
C ASP A 50 -10.24 -29.24 4.79
N ARG A 51 -9.85 -30.43 5.30
CA ARG A 51 -8.72 -30.57 6.23
C ARG A 51 -7.38 -30.21 5.58
N ILE A 52 -7.12 -30.65 4.34
CA ILE A 52 -5.88 -30.30 3.62
C ILE A 52 -5.83 -28.80 3.39
N ASP A 53 -6.91 -28.18 2.92
CA ASP A 53 -6.96 -26.74 2.65
C ASP A 53 -6.78 -25.92 3.95
N GLU A 54 -7.40 -26.32 5.07
CA GLU A 54 -7.18 -25.71 6.40
C GLU A 54 -5.73 -25.85 6.87
N HIS A 55 -5.15 -27.05 6.77
CA HIS A 55 -3.77 -27.26 7.20
C HIS A 55 -2.74 -26.58 6.31
N LEU A 56 -3.00 -26.45 5.00
CA LEU A 56 -2.14 -25.67 4.11
C LEU A 56 -2.15 -24.18 4.47
N ALA A 57 -3.32 -23.64 4.80
CA ALA A 57 -3.48 -22.21 5.09
C ALA A 57 -2.70 -21.73 6.34
N ASP A 58 -2.52 -22.61 7.34
CA ASP A 58 -1.84 -22.32 8.62
C ASP A 58 -0.36 -22.76 8.64
N ARG A 59 0.28 -22.92 7.48
CA ARG A 59 1.68 -23.38 7.43
C ARG A 59 2.65 -22.25 7.11
N ASP A 60 3.87 -22.41 7.65
CA ASP A 60 5.01 -21.54 7.41
C ASP A 60 5.83 -22.01 6.22
N ILE A 61 5.96 -23.33 6.09
CA ILE A 61 6.77 -23.99 5.08
C ILE A 61 5.93 -25.11 4.43
N ILE A 62 5.97 -25.18 3.10
CA ILE A 62 5.39 -26.27 2.33
C ILE A 62 6.48 -26.94 1.51
N CYS A 63 6.76 -28.20 1.80
CA CYS A 63 7.68 -29.04 1.03
C CYS A 63 6.89 -29.85 0.01
N CYS A 64 7.13 -29.62 -1.29
CA CYS A 64 6.51 -30.36 -2.38
C CYS A 64 7.46 -31.44 -2.88
N PHE A 65 7.13 -32.71 -2.66
CA PHE A 65 7.94 -33.88 -3.03
C PHE A 65 7.66 -34.29 -4.47
N ILE A 66 8.48 -33.76 -5.38
CA ILE A 66 8.22 -33.83 -6.81
C ILE A 66 8.84 -35.09 -7.42
N SER A 67 7.97 -35.92 -8.00
CA SER A 67 8.25 -37.15 -8.73
C SER A 67 7.35 -37.26 -9.96
N PRO A 68 7.53 -38.26 -10.86
CA PRO A 68 6.57 -38.55 -11.91
C PRO A 68 5.16 -38.84 -11.35
N TYR A 69 5.05 -39.49 -10.18
CA TYR A 69 3.76 -39.74 -9.52
C TYR A 69 3.11 -38.45 -9.02
N TYR A 70 3.91 -37.55 -8.46
CA TYR A 70 3.43 -36.24 -8.03
C TYR A 70 2.88 -35.43 -9.20
N ILE A 71 3.66 -35.38 -10.29
CA ILE A 71 3.27 -34.60 -11.51
C ILE A 71 2.02 -35.21 -12.18
N SER A 72 1.78 -36.50 -12.07
CA SER A 72 0.59 -37.16 -12.63
C SER A 72 -0.66 -37.03 -11.74
N SER A 73 -0.49 -36.76 -10.44
CA SER A 73 -1.58 -36.67 -9.47
C SER A 73 -2.33 -35.33 -9.58
N GLY A 74 -3.67 -35.40 -9.75
CA GLY A 74 -4.53 -34.22 -9.73
C GLY A 74 -4.55 -33.53 -8.36
N ALA A 75 -4.52 -34.32 -7.27
CA ALA A 75 -4.47 -33.83 -5.90
C ALA A 75 -3.20 -33.02 -5.63
N CYS A 76 -2.04 -33.60 -5.91
CA CYS A 76 -0.75 -32.92 -5.70
C CYS A 76 -0.61 -31.64 -6.54
N LYS A 77 -1.17 -31.62 -7.75
CA LYS A 77 -1.21 -30.40 -8.57
C LYS A 77 -2.05 -29.30 -7.92
N LYS A 78 -3.20 -29.63 -7.33
CA LYS A 78 -4.07 -28.69 -6.62
C LYS A 78 -3.32 -28.13 -5.39
N GLU A 79 -2.71 -29.01 -4.58
CA GLU A 79 -1.91 -28.62 -3.42
C GLU A 79 -0.75 -27.69 -3.80
N LEU A 80 -0.03 -28.01 -4.87
CA LEU A 80 1.05 -27.16 -5.39
C LEU A 80 0.54 -25.78 -5.81
N GLN A 81 -0.61 -25.74 -6.49
CA GLN A 81 -1.21 -24.48 -6.90
C GLN A 81 -1.60 -23.65 -5.67
N THR A 82 -2.26 -24.26 -4.68
CA THR A 82 -2.61 -23.60 -3.41
C THR A 82 -1.34 -23.11 -2.67
N ALA A 83 -0.28 -23.95 -2.61
CA ALA A 83 0.98 -23.57 -2.00
C ALA A 83 1.61 -22.34 -2.68
N LEU A 84 1.60 -22.28 -4.02
CA LEU A 84 2.11 -21.13 -4.79
C LEU A 84 1.26 -19.87 -4.59
N GLU A 85 -0.07 -20.02 -4.42
CA GLU A 85 -0.95 -18.91 -4.07
C GLU A 85 -0.68 -18.38 -2.66
N LEU A 86 -0.52 -19.28 -1.66
CA LEU A 86 -0.15 -18.91 -0.28
C LEU A 86 1.23 -18.23 -0.23
N ARG A 87 2.21 -18.74 -1.00
CA ARG A 87 3.50 -18.07 -1.15
C ARG A 87 3.32 -16.63 -1.64
N ARG A 88 2.47 -16.43 -2.64
CA ARG A 88 2.23 -15.12 -3.23
C ARG A 88 1.47 -14.18 -2.29
N LYS A 89 0.47 -14.68 -1.55
CA LYS A 89 -0.37 -13.87 -0.66
C LYS A 89 0.26 -13.66 0.71
N ASN A 90 0.77 -14.70 1.31
CA ASN A 90 1.13 -14.75 2.74
C ASN A 90 2.64 -14.96 2.98
N GLY A 91 3.45 -15.02 1.91
CA GLY A 91 4.91 -15.21 2.03
C GLY A 91 5.32 -16.59 2.53
N VAL A 92 4.44 -17.60 2.46
CA VAL A 92 4.74 -18.99 2.82
C VAL A 92 5.95 -19.50 2.03
N LEU A 93 6.86 -20.20 2.69
CA LEU A 93 8.06 -20.75 2.05
C LEU A 93 7.70 -22.06 1.35
N VAL A 94 7.75 -22.08 0.01
CA VAL A 94 7.51 -23.29 -0.80
C VAL A 94 8.86 -23.85 -1.27
N ILE A 95 9.15 -25.10 -0.90
CA ILE A 95 10.41 -25.78 -1.18
C ILE A 95 10.14 -27.03 -2.04
N PRO A 96 10.52 -27.02 -3.34
CA PRO A 96 10.48 -28.21 -4.16
C PRO A 96 11.58 -29.19 -3.75
N VAL A 97 11.22 -30.43 -3.39
CA VAL A 97 12.15 -31.53 -3.12
C VAL A 97 12.04 -32.52 -4.27
N ILE A 98 13.10 -32.65 -5.06
CA ILE A 98 13.11 -33.50 -6.26
C ILE A 98 13.48 -34.93 -5.88
N LEU A 99 12.52 -35.85 -5.94
CA LEU A 99 12.73 -37.23 -5.53
C LEU A 99 13.35 -38.09 -6.63
N SER A 100 12.87 -37.93 -7.87
CA SER A 100 13.31 -38.71 -9.00
C SER A 100 13.27 -37.88 -10.29
N PRO A 101 14.04 -38.26 -11.35
CA PRO A 101 14.05 -37.54 -12.62
C PRO A 101 12.64 -37.39 -13.20
N CYS A 102 12.24 -36.15 -13.43
CA CYS A 102 10.93 -35.80 -13.99
C CYS A 102 10.94 -34.39 -14.61
N ALA A 103 9.88 -34.05 -15.35
CA ALA A 103 9.77 -32.74 -16.02
C ALA A 103 9.30 -31.62 -15.05
N TRP A 104 9.95 -31.50 -13.87
CA TRP A 104 9.56 -30.51 -12.86
C TRP A 104 9.78 -29.06 -13.30
N LEU A 105 10.74 -28.81 -14.21
CA LEU A 105 11.02 -27.48 -14.76
C LEU A 105 9.88 -26.95 -15.65
N ASP A 106 9.01 -27.84 -16.15
CA ASP A 106 7.84 -27.46 -16.94
C ASP A 106 6.62 -27.12 -16.07
N LEU A 107 6.71 -27.34 -14.75
CA LEU A 107 5.65 -26.94 -13.83
C LEU A 107 5.58 -25.41 -13.71
N PRO A 108 4.38 -24.81 -13.90
CA PRO A 108 4.22 -23.35 -13.82
C PRO A 108 4.75 -22.80 -12.49
N ASN A 109 5.58 -21.76 -12.55
CA ASN A 109 6.16 -21.05 -11.41
C ASN A 109 7.12 -21.85 -10.49
N VAL A 110 7.28 -23.16 -10.65
CA VAL A 110 8.20 -23.98 -9.85
C VAL A 110 9.65 -23.74 -10.25
N LYS A 111 9.92 -23.57 -11.54
CA LYS A 111 11.29 -23.28 -12.07
C LYS A 111 11.96 -22.03 -11.48
N ARG A 112 11.19 -21.13 -10.86
CA ARG A 112 11.71 -19.93 -10.19
C ARG A 112 12.12 -20.20 -8.74
N LEU A 113 11.76 -21.37 -8.20
CA LEU A 113 12.08 -21.76 -6.84
C LEU A 113 13.40 -22.51 -6.83
N LEU A 114 14.15 -22.31 -5.74
CA LEU A 114 15.33 -23.13 -5.49
C LEU A 114 14.86 -24.54 -5.08
N ALA A 115 15.11 -25.51 -5.95
CA ALA A 115 14.81 -26.90 -5.68
C ALA A 115 15.96 -27.58 -4.92
N ILE A 116 15.63 -28.51 -4.05
CA ILE A 116 16.58 -29.31 -3.27
C ILE A 116 16.37 -30.80 -3.58
N PRO A 117 17.38 -31.66 -3.43
CA PRO A 117 18.79 -31.37 -3.13
C PRO A 117 19.45 -30.38 -4.08
N SER A 118 20.69 -29.99 -3.79
CA SER A 118 21.44 -28.95 -4.50
C SER A 118 21.26 -29.02 -6.01
N ASP A 119 20.97 -27.87 -6.62
CA ASP A 119 20.70 -27.69 -8.06
C ASP A 119 19.51 -28.49 -8.62
N GLY A 120 18.63 -29.00 -7.75
CA GLY A 120 17.50 -29.85 -8.16
C GLY A 120 17.91 -31.24 -8.64
N ASN A 121 19.10 -31.71 -8.24
CA ASN A 121 19.54 -33.09 -8.54
C ASN A 121 18.64 -34.08 -7.79
N PRO A 122 17.95 -35.00 -8.45
CA PRO A 122 17.01 -35.90 -7.78
C PRO A 122 17.66 -36.80 -6.72
N VAL A 123 16.98 -37.01 -5.59
CA VAL A 123 17.45 -37.89 -4.50
C VAL A 123 17.87 -39.26 -5.04
N SER A 124 17.09 -39.83 -5.97
CA SER A 124 17.36 -41.16 -6.55
C SER A 124 18.61 -41.19 -7.45
N CYS A 125 19.15 -40.04 -7.86
CA CYS A 125 20.36 -39.94 -8.69
C CYS A 125 21.65 -39.92 -7.87
N PHE A 126 21.59 -39.79 -6.56
CA PHE A 126 22.74 -39.86 -5.69
C PHE A 126 23.20 -41.32 -5.52
N SER A 127 24.50 -41.55 -5.56
CA SER A 127 25.09 -42.87 -5.30
C SER A 127 24.82 -43.36 -3.87
N ASN A 128 24.73 -42.40 -2.93
CA ASN A 128 24.31 -42.62 -1.55
C ASN A 128 23.14 -41.69 -1.25
N GLN A 129 21.94 -42.25 -1.03
CA GLN A 129 20.72 -41.46 -0.75
C GLN A 129 20.77 -40.74 0.60
N ASP A 130 21.54 -41.25 1.58
CA ASP A 130 21.71 -40.55 2.86
C ASP A 130 22.44 -39.21 2.67
N GLU A 131 23.37 -39.11 1.69
CA GLU A 131 24.01 -37.82 1.34
C GLU A 131 23.00 -36.83 0.75
N ALA A 132 22.09 -37.30 -0.11
CA ALA A 132 21.02 -36.46 -0.64
C ALA A 132 20.09 -35.92 0.46
N TRP A 133 19.70 -36.79 1.40
CA TRP A 133 18.85 -36.38 2.52
C TRP A 133 19.58 -35.47 3.52
N LEU A 134 20.88 -35.62 3.71
CA LEU A 134 21.69 -34.71 4.51
C LEU A 134 21.76 -33.33 3.85
N ASP A 135 21.86 -33.27 2.53
CA ASP A 135 21.80 -32.01 1.78
C ASP A 135 20.42 -31.33 1.94
N VAL A 136 19.34 -32.10 1.79
CA VAL A 136 17.96 -31.62 2.06
C VAL A 136 17.83 -31.07 3.49
N TYR A 137 18.33 -31.78 4.49
CA TYR A 137 18.34 -31.35 5.89
C TYR A 137 19.05 -30.00 6.07
N ASN A 138 20.25 -29.85 5.50
CA ASN A 138 21.05 -28.63 5.63
C ASN A 138 20.35 -27.42 4.97
N HIS A 139 19.78 -27.61 3.78
CA HIS A 139 19.02 -26.58 3.10
C HIS A 139 17.76 -26.20 3.88
N LEU A 140 17.01 -27.17 4.38
CA LEU A 140 15.80 -26.94 5.17
C LEU A 140 16.11 -26.21 6.48
N LYS A 141 17.20 -26.61 7.18
CA LYS A 141 17.67 -25.96 8.40
C LYS A 141 17.98 -24.47 8.14
N ASN A 142 18.80 -24.19 7.14
CA ASN A 142 19.18 -22.83 6.78
C ASN A 142 17.95 -21.99 6.37
N ALA A 143 17.05 -22.56 5.58
CA ALA A 143 15.83 -21.90 5.15
C ALA A 143 14.91 -21.58 6.35
N SER A 144 14.80 -22.54 7.29
CA SER A 144 13.99 -22.37 8.52
C SER A 144 14.55 -21.27 9.43
N GLU A 145 15.88 -21.21 9.61
CA GLU A 145 16.55 -20.18 10.42
C GLU A 145 16.33 -18.79 9.82
N LYS A 146 16.54 -18.65 8.49
CA LYS A 146 16.28 -17.40 7.79
C LYS A 146 14.82 -16.98 7.86
N TYR A 147 13.89 -17.91 7.71
CA TYR A 147 12.45 -17.64 7.77
C TYR A 147 12.01 -17.26 9.19
N LYS A 148 12.54 -17.92 10.23
CA LYS A 148 12.32 -17.51 11.64
C LYS A 148 12.80 -16.07 11.89
N LYS A 149 14.00 -15.74 11.41
CA LYS A 149 14.55 -14.38 11.51
C LYS A 149 13.64 -13.36 10.82
N LEU A 150 13.13 -13.68 9.65
CA LEU A 150 12.18 -12.81 8.91
C LEU A 150 10.85 -12.65 9.63
N LYS A 151 10.28 -13.73 10.17
CA LYS A 151 9.00 -13.70 10.93
C LYS A 151 9.12 -12.98 12.26
N SER A 152 10.24 -13.05 12.93
CA SER A 152 10.49 -12.31 14.18
C SER A 152 10.64 -10.81 13.97
N LEU A 153 10.86 -10.38 12.72
CA LEU A 153 10.99 -8.98 12.37
C LEU A 153 9.62 -8.28 12.41
N SER A 154 9.39 -7.46 13.40
CA SER A 154 8.15 -6.68 13.59
C SER A 154 8.41 -5.18 13.50
N PHE A 155 7.42 -4.42 13.10
CA PHE A 155 7.48 -2.96 13.17
C PHE A 155 7.51 -2.48 14.61
N CYS A 156 8.21 -1.38 14.90
CA CYS A 156 8.13 -0.73 16.19
C CYS A 156 6.75 -0.04 16.36
N GLU A 157 6.31 0.14 17.61
CA GLU A 157 5.01 0.73 17.93
C GLU A 157 4.81 2.12 17.31
N LYS A 158 5.84 2.97 17.35
CA LYS A 158 5.81 4.30 16.74
C LYS A 158 5.56 4.24 15.24
N TYR A 159 6.14 3.27 14.55
CA TYR A 159 5.96 3.12 13.11
C TYR A 159 4.60 2.51 12.77
N ILE A 160 4.09 1.57 13.59
CA ILE A 160 2.71 1.06 13.49
C ILE A 160 1.71 2.21 13.63
N ALA A 161 1.91 3.09 14.62
CA ALA A 161 1.08 4.27 14.79
C ALA A 161 1.12 5.18 13.56
N PHE A 162 2.31 5.43 12.97
CA PHE A 162 2.44 6.18 11.73
C PHE A 162 1.71 5.52 10.55
N LEU A 163 1.82 4.21 10.37
CA LEU A 163 1.14 3.49 9.29
C LEU A 163 -0.39 3.57 9.42
N ASN A 164 -0.89 3.50 10.65
CA ASN A 164 -2.31 3.57 10.97
C ASN A 164 -2.84 4.99 11.17
N ASP A 165 -1.98 5.99 11.03
CA ASP A 165 -2.36 7.38 11.27
C ASP A 165 -3.40 7.85 10.23
N ALA A 166 -4.61 8.06 10.74
CA ALA A 166 -5.75 8.64 10.04
C ALA A 166 -6.10 10.05 10.56
N THR A 167 -5.14 10.74 11.20
CA THR A 167 -5.37 12.00 11.96
C THR A 167 -6.05 13.12 11.18
N LEU A 168 -5.97 13.09 9.86
CA LEU A 168 -6.74 13.99 9.01
C LEU A 168 -8.26 13.83 9.19
N LEU A 169 -8.71 12.69 9.71
CA LEU A 169 -10.10 12.27 9.75
C LEU A 169 -10.63 12.08 11.18
N THR A 170 -9.75 11.79 12.16
CA THR A 170 -10.14 11.46 13.54
C THR A 170 -10.82 12.59 14.31
N LYS A 171 -10.51 13.85 14.00
CA LYS A 171 -11.18 15.01 14.63
C LYS A 171 -12.63 15.20 14.15
N ALA A 172 -13.04 14.49 13.11
CA ALA A 172 -14.36 14.59 12.52
C ALA A 172 -15.33 13.48 13.00
N HIS A 173 -14.80 12.41 13.62
CA HIS A 173 -15.62 11.32 14.13
C HIS A 173 -15.87 11.49 15.63
N GLY A 174 -17.12 11.83 15.99
CA GLY A 174 -17.53 11.99 17.38
C GLY A 174 -17.62 10.71 18.21
N ASN A 175 -17.60 9.52 17.59
CA ASN A 175 -17.98 8.26 18.23
C ASN A 175 -16.86 7.24 18.39
N LYS A 176 -15.67 7.42 17.80
CA LYS A 176 -14.54 6.48 17.94
C LYS A 176 -13.27 7.21 18.36
N ASN A 177 -12.73 6.86 19.53
CA ASN A 177 -11.54 7.51 20.10
C ASN A 177 -10.25 7.26 19.28
N GLU A 178 -10.20 6.20 18.44
CA GLU A 178 -9.05 5.88 17.58
C GLU A 178 -9.51 5.26 16.27
N LEU A 179 -9.64 6.07 15.23
CA LEU A 179 -9.86 5.60 13.86
C LEU A 179 -8.51 5.20 13.24
N LYS A 180 -8.40 3.93 12.82
CA LYS A 180 -7.22 3.44 12.09
C LYS A 180 -7.41 3.62 10.58
N MET A 181 -6.34 3.85 9.85
CA MET A 181 -6.37 3.93 8.39
C MET A 181 -7.02 2.69 7.76
N THR A 182 -6.73 1.50 8.30
CA THR A 182 -7.30 0.23 7.82
C THR A 182 -8.81 0.13 7.96
N ASP A 183 -9.42 0.85 8.91
CA ASP A 183 -10.87 0.82 9.13
C ASP A 183 -11.66 1.42 7.94
N ILE A 184 -11.06 2.39 7.26
CA ILE A 184 -11.70 3.16 6.17
C ILE A 184 -11.00 3.01 4.83
N TYR A 185 -9.88 2.29 4.75
CA TYR A 185 -9.15 2.17 3.50
C TYR A 185 -9.92 1.35 2.46
N VAL A 186 -9.95 1.87 1.24
CA VAL A 186 -10.46 1.19 0.04
C VAL A 186 -9.35 1.14 -0.99
N HIS A 187 -9.12 -0.02 -1.59
CA HIS A 187 -8.09 -0.21 -2.60
C HIS A 187 -8.50 0.53 -3.90
N PRO A 188 -7.78 1.61 -4.29
CA PRO A 188 -8.10 2.32 -5.53
C PRO A 188 -7.78 1.48 -6.75
N ASP A 189 -8.39 1.81 -7.88
CA ASP A 189 -7.92 1.31 -9.16
C ASP A 189 -6.64 2.06 -9.56
N VAL A 190 -5.69 1.31 -10.13
CA VAL A 190 -4.48 1.85 -10.76
C VAL A 190 -4.46 1.43 -12.23
N GLU A 191 -3.86 2.28 -13.06
CA GLU A 191 -3.77 2.04 -14.50
C GLU A 191 -2.31 1.90 -14.92
N LYS A 192 -1.95 0.69 -15.36
CA LYS A 192 -0.63 0.42 -15.93
C LYS A 192 -0.51 1.12 -17.26
N LYS A 193 0.49 2.00 -17.39
CA LYS A 193 0.80 2.69 -18.63
C LYS A 193 1.74 1.86 -19.50
N ASN A 194 1.31 1.56 -20.71
CA ASN A 194 2.10 0.82 -21.69
C ASN A 194 2.62 1.76 -22.78
N ILE A 195 3.88 1.58 -23.19
CA ILE A 195 4.54 2.39 -24.25
C ILE A 195 3.82 2.27 -25.59
N ILE A 196 3.11 1.16 -25.84
CA ILE A 196 2.48 0.82 -27.14
C ILE A 196 0.95 0.99 -27.10
N GLY A 197 0.37 1.58 -26.04
CA GLY A 197 -0.99 2.10 -26.12
C GLY A 197 -2.14 1.17 -25.76
N ASN A 198 -1.96 0.13 -24.97
CA ASN A 198 -3.08 -0.57 -24.30
C ASN A 198 -2.89 -0.50 -22.77
N ASP A 199 -3.38 0.60 -22.20
CA ASP A 199 -3.35 0.79 -20.74
C ASP A 199 -4.26 -0.24 -20.06
N VAL A 200 -3.76 -0.87 -18.99
CA VAL A 200 -4.48 -1.91 -18.25
C VAL A 200 -4.87 -1.39 -16.88
N ARG A 201 -6.17 -1.38 -16.60
CA ARG A 201 -6.71 -1.00 -15.30
C ARG A 201 -6.85 -2.23 -14.39
N MET A 202 -6.38 -2.10 -13.15
CA MET A 202 -6.47 -3.15 -12.12
C MET A 202 -6.65 -2.53 -10.73
N SER A 203 -7.09 -3.32 -9.75
CA SER A 203 -7.08 -2.86 -8.36
C SER A 203 -5.66 -2.76 -7.82
N PHE A 204 -5.43 -1.81 -6.91
CA PHE A 204 -4.15 -1.72 -6.18
C PHE A 204 -3.83 -3.01 -5.40
N GLU A 205 -4.85 -3.65 -4.83
CA GLU A 205 -4.70 -4.94 -4.15
C GLU A 205 -4.08 -5.99 -5.08
N LYS A 206 -4.56 -6.08 -6.33
CA LYS A 206 -3.99 -6.99 -7.32
C LYS A 206 -2.55 -6.64 -7.63
N LEU A 207 -2.23 -5.36 -7.83
CA LEU A 207 -0.86 -4.91 -8.07
C LEU A 207 0.07 -5.33 -6.91
N ALA A 208 -0.33 -5.09 -5.66
CA ALA A 208 0.46 -5.47 -4.49
C ALA A 208 0.58 -6.99 -4.35
N ASN A 209 -0.48 -7.75 -4.68
CA ASN A 209 -0.46 -9.21 -4.67
C ASN A 209 0.41 -9.81 -5.78
N ASP A 210 0.50 -9.17 -6.93
CA ASP A 210 1.31 -9.61 -8.06
C ASP A 210 2.79 -9.16 -7.97
N PHE A 211 3.12 -8.23 -7.05
CA PHE A 211 4.50 -7.76 -6.82
C PHE A 211 5.44 -8.92 -6.48
N ASP A 212 6.58 -9.01 -7.18
CA ASP A 212 7.59 -10.05 -6.96
C ASP A 212 9.01 -9.44 -6.87
N SER A 213 9.97 -10.31 -6.55
CA SER A 213 11.39 -9.94 -6.48
C SER A 213 11.91 -9.49 -7.84
N GLY A 214 12.52 -8.32 -7.86
CA GLY A 214 13.05 -7.69 -9.06
C GLY A 214 12.13 -6.65 -9.68
N ASP A 215 10.90 -6.49 -9.18
CA ASP A 215 9.98 -5.48 -9.70
C ASP A 215 10.41 -4.07 -9.32
N LYS A 216 10.38 -3.18 -10.31
CA LYS A 216 10.56 -1.74 -10.11
C LYS A 216 9.28 -1.03 -10.55
N ILE A 217 8.62 -0.37 -9.59
CA ILE A 217 7.31 0.24 -9.81
C ILE A 217 7.39 1.75 -9.57
N ALA A 218 6.80 2.51 -10.48
CA ALA A 218 6.55 3.92 -10.30
C ALA A 218 5.04 4.18 -10.21
N ILE A 219 4.62 4.70 -9.06
CA ILE A 219 3.23 5.12 -8.83
C ILE A 219 3.13 6.62 -9.05
N VAL A 220 2.24 6.98 -9.95
CA VAL A 220 1.96 8.37 -10.33
C VAL A 220 0.58 8.76 -9.82
N GLY A 221 0.46 9.91 -9.18
CA GLY A 221 -0.84 10.40 -8.71
C GLY A 221 -0.87 11.90 -8.57
N GLU A 222 -2.04 12.47 -8.81
CA GLU A 222 -2.29 13.88 -8.55
C GLU A 222 -2.19 14.20 -7.06
N ASP A 223 -2.10 15.47 -6.73
CA ASP A 223 -2.16 15.88 -5.33
C ASP A 223 -3.51 15.45 -4.72
N GLN A 224 -3.51 15.07 -3.43
CA GLN A 224 -4.67 14.53 -2.70
C GLN A 224 -5.25 13.20 -3.26
N SER A 225 -4.59 12.56 -4.24
CA SER A 225 -5.02 11.25 -4.77
C SER A 225 -4.83 10.08 -3.79
N GLY A 226 -4.18 10.31 -2.64
CA GLY A 226 -3.92 9.30 -1.63
C GLY A 226 -2.57 8.59 -1.78
N LYS A 227 -1.59 9.19 -2.48
CA LYS A 227 -0.23 8.66 -2.70
C LYS A 227 0.42 8.10 -1.43
N THR A 228 0.51 8.90 -0.38
CA THR A 228 1.12 8.51 0.90
C THR A 228 0.35 7.38 1.60
N THR A 229 -0.97 7.41 1.54
CA THR A 229 -1.82 6.33 2.08
C THR A 229 -1.57 5.02 1.35
N LEU A 230 -1.48 5.07 0.02
CA LEU A 230 -1.16 3.93 -0.82
C LEU A 230 0.25 3.39 -0.52
N ALA A 231 1.26 4.27 -0.30
CA ALA A 231 2.59 3.87 0.14
C ALA A 231 2.56 3.11 1.47
N LYS A 232 1.82 3.60 2.46
CA LYS A 232 1.63 2.94 3.77
C LYS A 232 0.98 1.56 3.60
N MET A 233 -0.02 1.43 2.73
CA MET A 233 -0.66 0.15 2.44
C MET A 233 0.26 -0.81 1.71
N PHE A 234 1.11 -0.34 0.79
CA PHE A 234 2.17 -1.17 0.21
C PHE A 234 3.10 -1.73 1.27
N VAL A 235 3.53 -0.90 2.24
CA VAL A 235 4.36 -1.36 3.36
C VAL A 235 3.69 -2.52 4.10
N LEU A 236 2.40 -2.39 4.46
CA LEU A 236 1.67 -3.43 5.19
C LEU A 236 1.56 -4.72 4.36
N MET A 237 1.08 -4.61 3.12
CA MET A 237 0.85 -5.76 2.24
C MET A 237 2.16 -6.49 1.88
N LEU A 238 3.24 -5.77 1.58
CA LEU A 238 4.53 -6.38 1.28
C LEU A 238 5.14 -7.04 2.51
N LYS A 239 4.92 -6.50 3.71
CA LYS A 239 5.36 -7.12 4.96
C LYS A 239 4.67 -8.47 5.18
N GLU A 240 3.36 -8.56 4.95
CA GLU A 240 2.59 -9.82 5.01
C GLU A 240 3.10 -10.87 4.01
N LYS A 241 3.55 -10.43 2.83
CA LYS A 241 4.18 -11.26 1.80
C LYS A 241 5.61 -11.71 2.13
N GLY A 242 6.15 -11.33 3.29
CA GLY A 242 7.51 -11.68 3.70
C GLY A 242 8.60 -10.86 3.02
N PHE A 243 8.28 -9.69 2.47
CA PHE A 243 9.27 -8.68 2.12
C PHE A 243 9.66 -7.85 3.35
N ILE A 244 10.71 -7.05 3.19
CA ILE A 244 11.18 -6.08 4.18
C ILE A 244 11.03 -4.69 3.55
N PRO A 245 9.79 -4.12 3.55
CA PRO A 245 9.58 -2.78 3.04
C PRO A 245 10.23 -1.75 3.96
N VAL A 246 10.96 -0.80 3.39
CA VAL A 246 11.51 0.35 4.09
C VAL A 246 10.92 1.62 3.49
N TYR A 247 10.09 2.29 4.26
CA TYR A 247 9.47 3.54 3.82
C TYR A 247 10.46 4.70 3.94
N VAL A 248 10.61 5.42 2.85
CA VAL A 248 11.50 6.58 2.74
C VAL A 248 10.66 7.76 2.32
N LYS A 249 10.56 8.77 3.18
CA LYS A 249 9.95 10.03 2.82
C LYS A 249 11.05 10.99 2.39
N ASP A 250 10.99 11.44 1.13
CA ASP A 250 12.00 12.36 0.62
C ASP A 250 11.68 13.79 1.04
N GLU A 251 12.09 14.16 2.24
CA GLU A 251 12.22 15.54 2.64
C GLU A 251 13.71 15.89 2.72
N GLN A 252 14.30 16.33 1.58
CA GLN A 252 15.64 16.92 1.45
C GLN A 252 16.83 16.04 1.87
N GLU A 253 16.62 14.88 2.46
CA GLU A 253 17.67 14.10 3.10
C GLU A 253 18.25 12.95 2.26
N LEU A 254 17.60 12.48 1.19
CA LEU A 254 18.08 11.32 0.40
C LEU A 254 19.41 11.56 -0.32
N LEU A 255 19.82 12.81 -0.45
CA LEU A 255 20.99 13.21 -1.26
C LEU A 255 22.28 13.46 -0.47
N GLN A 256 22.22 13.52 0.86
CA GLN A 256 23.40 13.73 1.69
C GLN A 256 23.90 12.39 2.29
N GLY A 257 24.97 11.85 1.76
CA GLY A 257 25.63 10.65 2.28
C GLY A 257 25.35 9.36 1.51
N ASP A 258 25.76 8.23 2.09
CA ASP A 258 25.55 6.90 1.54
C ASP A 258 24.12 6.45 1.75
N LEU A 259 23.43 6.16 0.64
CA LEU A 259 22.02 5.74 0.64
C LEU A 259 21.82 4.40 1.36
N ALA A 260 22.76 3.46 1.24
CA ALA A 260 22.67 2.17 1.91
C ALA A 260 22.68 2.34 3.44
N SER A 261 23.55 3.20 3.96
CA SER A 261 23.62 3.54 5.38
C SER A 261 22.32 4.20 5.87
N ARG A 262 21.68 5.00 5.01
CA ARG A 262 20.41 5.64 5.35
C ARG A 262 19.24 4.65 5.36
N VAL A 263 19.13 3.80 4.36
CA VAL A 263 18.10 2.74 4.34
C VAL A 263 18.28 1.83 5.56
N ASN A 264 19.53 1.50 5.94
CA ASN A 264 19.82 0.74 7.15
C ASN A 264 19.39 1.50 8.43
N ARG A 265 19.62 2.80 8.52
CA ARG A 265 19.13 3.62 9.64
C ARG A 265 17.61 3.62 9.72
N LEU A 266 16.90 3.90 8.59
CA LEU A 266 15.45 3.88 8.54
C LEU A 266 14.88 2.50 8.86
N PHE A 267 15.54 1.44 8.42
CA PHE A 267 15.18 0.08 8.77
C PHE A 267 15.19 -0.12 10.30
N ARG A 268 16.25 0.28 11.00
CA ARG A 268 16.32 0.18 12.47
C ARG A 268 15.28 1.05 13.18
N GLU A 269 14.97 2.23 12.62
CA GLU A 269 13.94 3.14 13.17
C GLU A 269 12.51 2.60 12.98
N GLN A 270 12.26 1.86 11.89
CA GLN A 270 10.95 1.32 11.55
C GLN A 270 10.68 -0.06 12.14
N TYR A 271 11.74 -0.85 12.35
CA TYR A 271 11.63 -2.21 12.87
C TYR A 271 12.21 -2.32 14.28
N ASN A 272 11.57 -3.18 15.09
CA ASN A 272 12.08 -3.48 16.43
C ASN A 272 13.17 -4.55 16.36
N THR A 273 14.38 -4.17 15.92
CA THR A 273 15.49 -5.10 15.69
C THR A 273 16.85 -4.46 15.94
N GLU A 274 17.79 -5.27 16.46
CA GLU A 274 19.20 -4.91 16.55
C GLU A 274 20.00 -5.32 15.30
N HIS A 275 19.37 -6.08 14.39
CA HIS A 275 20.00 -6.53 13.16
C HIS A 275 20.19 -5.40 12.15
N GLU A 276 21.15 -5.56 11.26
CA GLU A 276 21.33 -4.70 10.11
C GLU A 276 20.52 -5.21 8.92
N ILE A 277 20.13 -4.31 8.02
CA ILE A 277 19.38 -4.68 6.83
C ILE A 277 20.17 -5.63 5.92
N THR A 278 21.51 -5.52 5.97
CA THR A 278 22.47 -6.39 5.26
C THR A 278 22.45 -7.84 5.73
N ASP A 279 21.89 -8.10 6.92
CA ASP A 279 21.73 -9.47 7.45
C ASP A 279 20.57 -10.23 6.76
N TYR A 280 19.81 -9.56 5.92
CA TYR A 280 18.67 -10.11 5.20
C TYR A 280 18.96 -10.22 3.70
N GLU A 281 18.22 -11.10 3.03
CA GLU A 281 18.38 -11.30 1.59
C GLU A 281 17.98 -10.05 0.81
N GLN A 282 18.83 -9.58 -0.10
CA GLN A 282 18.58 -8.38 -0.91
C GLN A 282 17.29 -8.46 -1.76
N ASN A 283 16.87 -9.67 -2.15
CA ASN A 283 15.64 -9.91 -2.86
C ASN A 283 14.37 -9.78 -1.98
N ARG A 284 14.52 -9.53 -0.68
CA ARG A 284 13.43 -9.26 0.26
C ARG A 284 13.28 -7.78 0.58
N ILE A 285 14.33 -6.97 0.40
CA ILE A 285 14.38 -5.57 0.80
C ILE A 285 13.72 -4.73 -0.29
N VAL A 286 12.69 -3.95 0.09
CA VAL A 286 11.92 -3.09 -0.83
C VAL A 286 11.89 -1.66 -0.31
N PRO A 287 12.76 -0.76 -0.77
CA PRO A 287 12.60 0.65 -0.51
C PRO A 287 11.31 1.17 -1.18
N ILE A 288 10.52 1.93 -0.43
CA ILE A 288 9.32 2.62 -0.91
C ILE A 288 9.55 4.11 -0.70
N VAL A 289 9.86 4.82 -1.79
CA VAL A 289 10.22 6.24 -1.74
C VAL A 289 9.02 7.09 -2.09
N ASP A 290 8.43 7.71 -1.07
CA ASP A 290 7.31 8.63 -1.24
C ASP A 290 7.81 10.05 -1.56
N ASP A 291 7.02 10.82 -2.30
CA ASP A 291 7.38 12.18 -2.73
C ASP A 291 8.70 12.27 -3.53
N PHE A 292 9.10 11.21 -4.24
CA PHE A 292 10.37 11.15 -4.99
C PHE A 292 10.57 12.34 -5.94
N HIS A 293 9.49 12.95 -6.43
CA HIS A 293 9.53 14.13 -7.28
C HIS A 293 10.17 15.35 -6.60
N LYS A 294 10.23 15.40 -5.26
CA LYS A 294 10.87 16.49 -4.48
C LYS A 294 12.39 16.35 -4.38
N ALA A 295 12.97 15.21 -4.80
CA ALA A 295 14.42 15.00 -4.80
C ALA A 295 15.15 16.04 -5.65
N LYS A 296 16.19 16.65 -5.08
CA LYS A 296 16.96 17.74 -5.75
C LYS A 296 17.71 17.26 -6.99
N ASN A 297 18.25 16.03 -6.95
CA ASN A 297 18.93 15.39 -8.07
C ASN A 297 18.40 13.97 -8.26
N LYS A 298 17.39 13.84 -9.11
CA LYS A 298 16.64 12.60 -9.32
C LYS A 298 17.49 11.51 -9.98
N GLU A 299 18.34 11.86 -10.96
CA GLU A 299 19.22 10.91 -11.63
C GLU A 299 20.18 10.25 -10.63
N THR A 300 20.92 11.03 -9.86
CA THR A 300 21.84 10.52 -8.85
C THR A 300 21.11 9.71 -7.77
N ALA A 301 19.88 10.10 -7.40
CA ALA A 301 19.07 9.36 -6.44
C ALA A 301 18.66 8.00 -7.01
N LEU A 302 18.22 7.93 -8.27
CA LEU A 302 17.88 6.68 -8.95
C LEU A 302 19.08 5.77 -9.15
N GLU A 303 20.24 6.33 -9.53
CA GLU A 303 21.48 5.57 -9.63
C GLU A 303 21.86 4.90 -8.30
N LYS A 304 21.77 5.65 -7.19
CA LYS A 304 22.02 5.12 -5.85
C LYS A 304 20.99 4.06 -5.43
N LEU A 305 19.71 4.25 -5.80
CA LEU A 305 18.65 3.29 -5.54
C LEU A 305 18.73 2.03 -6.42
N SER A 306 19.49 2.09 -7.52
CA SER A 306 19.63 0.96 -8.46
C SER A 306 20.31 -0.27 -7.85
N VAL A 307 21.00 -0.13 -6.71
CA VAL A 307 21.58 -1.26 -5.95
C VAL A 307 20.50 -2.21 -5.42
N PHE A 308 19.27 -1.71 -5.22
CA PHE A 308 18.14 -2.54 -4.82
C PHE A 308 17.52 -3.23 -6.04
N LYS A 309 17.30 -4.52 -5.95
CA LYS A 309 16.70 -5.31 -7.04
C LYS A 309 15.26 -4.90 -7.30
N GLN A 310 14.51 -4.62 -6.24
CA GLN A 310 13.15 -4.14 -6.28
C GLN A 310 13.04 -2.77 -5.63
N LEU A 311 12.15 -1.95 -6.15
CA LEU A 311 12.02 -0.55 -5.75
C LEU A 311 10.63 -0.01 -6.10
N ILE A 312 10.04 0.74 -5.19
CA ILE A 312 8.80 1.48 -5.45
C ILE A 312 9.08 2.97 -5.26
N ILE A 313 8.80 3.77 -6.28
CA ILE A 313 8.83 5.24 -6.20
C ILE A 313 7.43 5.79 -6.40
N ILE A 314 7.13 6.86 -5.67
CA ILE A 314 5.84 7.54 -5.75
C ILE A 314 6.08 8.99 -6.13
N VAL A 315 5.42 9.44 -7.19
CA VAL A 315 5.65 10.74 -7.80
C VAL A 315 4.35 11.49 -8.08
N ASP A 316 4.46 12.79 -8.25
CA ASP A 316 3.35 13.61 -8.73
C ASP A 316 3.24 13.55 -10.26
N THR A 317 2.02 13.74 -10.80
CA THR A 317 1.75 13.74 -12.25
C THR A 317 2.54 14.78 -13.02
N ILE A 318 2.84 15.92 -12.41
CA ILE A 318 3.61 17.00 -13.06
C ILE A 318 5.04 16.54 -13.41
N PHE A 319 5.60 15.65 -12.59
CA PHE A 319 6.97 15.14 -12.75
C PHE A 319 7.06 13.83 -13.53
N ASP A 320 5.91 13.27 -13.91
CA ASP A 320 5.81 12.02 -14.61
C ASP A 320 6.50 12.05 -15.99
N ILE A 321 6.34 13.13 -16.74
CA ILE A 321 6.91 13.29 -18.09
C ILE A 321 8.43 13.35 -18.04
N ASP A 322 9.00 14.08 -17.08
CA ASP A 322 10.44 14.31 -16.99
C ASP A 322 11.21 13.05 -16.55
N ILE A 323 10.66 12.30 -15.57
CA ILE A 323 11.32 11.12 -15.00
C ILE A 323 11.37 9.97 -16.01
N PHE A 324 10.33 9.78 -16.85
CA PHE A 324 10.23 8.63 -17.75
C PHE A 324 10.84 8.83 -19.14
N GLN A 325 11.32 10.03 -19.45
CA GLN A 325 12.14 10.27 -20.65
C GLN A 325 13.62 9.96 -20.43
N GLU A 326 14.06 9.79 -19.19
CA GLU A 326 15.45 9.56 -18.83
C GLU A 326 15.84 8.06 -18.93
N LYS A 327 17.08 7.79 -19.36
CA LYS A 327 17.65 6.44 -19.48
C LYS A 327 17.66 5.67 -18.13
N THR A 328 17.62 6.38 -17.02
CA THR A 328 17.69 5.84 -15.65
C THR A 328 16.40 5.15 -15.18
N THR A 329 15.27 5.41 -15.84
CA THR A 329 13.97 4.79 -15.52
C THR A 329 13.63 3.59 -16.41
N ILE A 330 14.57 3.15 -17.23
CA ILE A 330 14.41 1.92 -18.02
C ILE A 330 14.23 0.74 -17.05
N GLY A 331 13.10 0.05 -17.18
CA GLY A 331 12.75 -1.11 -16.32
C GLY A 331 11.73 -0.84 -15.22
N PHE A 332 11.26 0.41 -15.06
CA PHE A 332 10.12 0.68 -14.18
C PHE A 332 8.79 0.42 -14.89
N GLU A 333 7.92 -0.32 -14.24
CA GLU A 333 6.51 -0.37 -14.59
C GLU A 333 5.78 0.82 -13.99
N ARG A 334 5.04 1.54 -14.82
CA ARG A 334 4.35 2.77 -14.43
C ARG A 334 2.88 2.54 -14.20
N TYR A 335 2.39 2.99 -13.04
CA TYR A 335 0.99 2.90 -12.64
C TYR A 335 0.46 4.27 -12.21
N VAL A 336 -0.71 4.66 -12.73
CA VAL A 336 -1.37 5.93 -12.39
C VAL A 336 -2.55 5.65 -11.47
N ILE A 337 -2.62 6.33 -10.32
CA ILE A 337 -3.76 6.26 -9.40
C ILE A 337 -4.98 6.87 -10.07
N ARG A 338 -6.11 6.15 -10.07
CA ARG A 338 -7.36 6.63 -10.64
C ARG A 338 -8.33 7.11 -9.55
N PRO A 339 -9.16 8.12 -9.86
CA PRO A 339 -10.28 8.48 -8.99
C PRO A 339 -11.17 7.27 -8.70
N LEU A 340 -11.78 7.23 -7.52
CA LEU A 340 -12.68 6.15 -7.13
C LEU A 340 -13.90 6.09 -8.08
N LYS A 341 -14.09 4.94 -8.70
CA LYS A 341 -15.34 4.64 -9.42
C LYS A 341 -16.51 4.56 -8.43
N PRO A 342 -17.77 4.70 -8.87
CA PRO A 342 -18.93 4.73 -7.98
C PRO A 342 -18.97 3.57 -6.97
N SER A 343 -18.64 2.34 -7.39
CA SER A 343 -18.63 1.17 -6.49
C SER A 343 -17.61 1.27 -5.36
N LEU A 344 -16.39 1.77 -5.65
CA LEU A 344 -15.36 1.98 -4.63
C LEU A 344 -15.68 3.17 -3.73
N ARG A 345 -16.32 4.22 -4.27
CA ARG A 345 -16.80 5.34 -3.49
C ARG A 345 -17.87 4.88 -2.50
N ASN A 346 -18.82 4.06 -2.93
CA ASN A 346 -19.86 3.50 -2.07
C ASN A 346 -19.26 2.58 -0.99
N GLU A 347 -18.25 1.81 -1.30
CA GLU A 347 -17.50 1.03 -0.31
C GLU A 347 -16.87 1.94 0.76
N LEU A 348 -16.25 3.05 0.34
CA LEU A 348 -15.66 4.03 1.27
C LEU A 348 -16.72 4.67 2.15
N ILE A 349 -17.87 5.08 1.58
CA ILE A 349 -19.01 5.65 2.31
C ILE A 349 -19.54 4.63 3.32
N LYS A 350 -19.71 3.38 2.91
CA LYS A 350 -20.17 2.30 3.80
C LYS A 350 -19.23 2.11 4.98
N LYS A 351 -17.93 1.98 4.73
CA LYS A 351 -16.92 1.87 5.79
C LYS A 351 -16.96 3.05 6.75
N TRP A 352 -17.08 4.28 6.22
CA TRP A 352 -17.17 5.49 7.04
C TRP A 352 -18.41 5.48 7.95
N ILE A 353 -19.59 5.18 7.41
CA ILE A 353 -20.84 5.12 8.17
C ILE A 353 -20.78 4.00 9.22
N SER A 354 -20.31 2.81 8.85
CA SER A 354 -20.20 1.68 9.77
C SER A 354 -19.30 1.94 10.96
N VAL A 355 -18.21 2.71 10.79
CA VAL A 355 -17.33 3.10 11.91
C VAL A 355 -18.03 4.06 12.87
N SER A 356 -18.98 4.88 12.38
CA SER A 356 -19.72 5.86 13.19
C SER A 356 -20.86 5.25 14.01
N GLU A 357 -21.41 4.12 13.59
CA GLU A 357 -22.66 3.58 14.13
C GLU A 357 -22.51 2.32 15.00
N THR A 358 -21.34 1.65 15.01
CA THR A 358 -21.14 0.45 15.82
C THR A 358 -20.36 0.73 17.12
N PRO A 359 -21.03 0.75 18.30
CA PRO A 359 -20.37 0.35 19.52
C PRO A 359 -20.16 -1.16 19.48
N ASP A 360 -19.02 -1.65 19.95
CA ASP A 360 -18.58 -3.04 20.05
C ASP A 360 -19.58 -4.11 19.61
N TYR A 361 -19.19 -4.86 18.58
CA TYR A 361 -19.84 -5.99 17.94
C TYR A 361 -20.89 -6.72 18.82
N ASP A 362 -22.18 -6.49 18.59
CA ASP A 362 -23.29 -7.28 19.11
C ASP A 362 -23.99 -8.02 17.96
N PRO A 363 -23.94 -9.37 17.94
CA PRO A 363 -24.55 -10.18 16.87
C PRO A 363 -26.08 -10.08 16.74
N GLU A 364 -26.78 -9.57 17.74
CA GLU A 364 -28.24 -9.43 17.72
C GLU A 364 -28.75 -8.18 16.96
N PHE A 365 -27.87 -7.25 16.59
CA PHE A 365 -28.21 -5.97 15.93
C PHE A 365 -28.39 -6.07 14.39
N ILE A 366 -28.37 -7.26 13.79
CA ILE A 366 -28.03 -7.50 12.37
C ILE A 366 -29.09 -7.07 11.34
N ASN A 367 -30.37 -6.89 11.64
CA ASN A 367 -31.40 -6.73 10.58
C ASN A 367 -32.05 -5.35 10.47
N GLY A 368 -32.05 -4.51 11.49
CA GLY A 368 -32.62 -3.14 11.44
C GLY A 368 -31.63 -2.10 10.91
N ASP A 369 -30.35 -2.25 11.25
CA ASP A 369 -29.32 -1.25 11.01
C ASP A 369 -28.84 -1.23 9.54
N TYR A 370 -28.85 -2.36 8.83
CA TYR A 370 -28.46 -2.41 7.42
C TYR A 370 -29.38 -1.60 6.51
N MET A 371 -30.69 -1.57 6.77
CA MET A 371 -31.63 -0.74 5.99
C MET A 371 -31.37 0.75 6.21
N GLN A 372 -31.09 1.17 7.43
CA GLN A 372 -30.77 2.57 7.73
C GLN A 372 -29.42 2.99 7.11
N ILE A 373 -28.42 2.10 7.17
CA ILE A 373 -27.11 2.32 6.51
C ILE A 373 -27.29 2.45 5.00
N ASP A 374 -28.07 1.57 4.37
CA ASP A 374 -28.29 1.60 2.92
C ASP A 374 -29.09 2.84 2.48
N GLU A 375 -30.11 3.25 3.23
CA GLU A 375 -30.85 4.49 2.98
C GLU A 375 -29.95 5.73 3.10
N ARG A 376 -29.13 5.80 4.17
CA ARG A 376 -28.18 6.87 4.39
C ARG A 376 -27.09 6.91 3.31
N MET A 377 -26.58 5.73 2.92
CA MET A 377 -25.65 5.60 1.80
C MET A 377 -26.25 6.13 0.49
N ALA A 378 -27.50 5.78 0.17
CA ALA A 378 -28.13 6.22 -1.06
C ALA A 378 -28.27 7.76 -1.12
N VAL A 379 -28.65 8.40 -0.02
CA VAL A 379 -28.76 9.86 0.08
C VAL A 379 -27.38 10.52 -0.09
N VAL A 380 -26.36 10.01 0.59
CA VAL A 380 -25.00 10.54 0.53
C VAL A 380 -24.39 10.32 -0.85
N ASP A 381 -24.55 9.13 -1.46
CA ASP A 381 -24.00 8.85 -2.80
C ASP A 381 -24.67 9.71 -3.88
N ALA A 382 -25.97 9.95 -3.78
CA ALA A 382 -26.69 10.85 -4.70
C ALA A 382 -26.15 12.28 -4.61
N ALA A 383 -25.91 12.78 -3.39
CA ALA A 383 -25.35 14.12 -3.17
C ALA A 383 -23.92 14.23 -3.71
N LEU A 384 -23.06 13.26 -3.37
CA LEU A 384 -21.69 13.21 -3.87
C LEU A 384 -21.62 12.98 -5.39
N GLY A 385 -22.57 12.22 -5.96
CA GLY A 385 -22.69 11.99 -7.39
C GLY A 385 -22.90 13.27 -8.19
N GLN A 386 -23.60 14.25 -7.64
CA GLN A 386 -23.77 15.57 -8.28
C GLN A 386 -22.44 16.35 -8.33
N VAL A 387 -21.59 16.21 -7.32
CA VAL A 387 -20.30 16.90 -7.24
C VAL A 387 -19.27 16.25 -8.16
N PHE A 388 -19.15 14.92 -8.11
CA PHE A 388 -18.15 14.17 -8.86
C PHE A 388 -18.57 13.83 -10.29
N GLY A 389 -19.87 13.72 -10.56
CA GLY A 389 -20.41 13.27 -11.86
C GLY A 389 -20.19 14.24 -13.03
N LYS A 390 -19.85 15.51 -12.76
CA LYS A 390 -19.59 16.54 -13.77
C LYS A 390 -18.10 16.76 -14.07
N ASN A 391 -17.22 15.89 -13.61
CA ASN A 391 -15.74 16.00 -13.76
C ASN A 391 -15.14 17.33 -13.27
N ILE A 392 -15.81 18.01 -12.36
CA ILE A 392 -15.33 19.28 -11.80
C ILE A 392 -14.30 19.02 -10.70
N MET A 393 -14.50 17.94 -9.93
CA MET A 393 -13.61 17.50 -8.87
C MET A 393 -13.38 15.98 -8.99
N PRO A 394 -12.14 15.50 -8.93
CA PRO A 394 -11.87 14.07 -8.96
C PRO A 394 -12.35 13.40 -7.67
N ALA A 395 -12.95 12.21 -7.78
CA ALA A 395 -13.42 11.43 -6.64
C ALA A 395 -12.25 10.72 -5.93
N TYR A 396 -11.25 11.46 -5.46
CA TYR A 396 -10.19 10.90 -4.63
C TYR A 396 -10.67 10.71 -3.18
N PRO A 397 -10.12 9.72 -2.44
CA PRO A 397 -10.53 9.42 -1.06
C PRO A 397 -10.54 10.64 -0.15
N PHE A 398 -9.55 11.51 -0.28
CA PHE A 398 -9.45 12.73 0.51
C PHE A 398 -10.68 13.64 0.36
N PHE A 399 -11.12 13.90 -0.87
CA PHE A 399 -12.29 14.75 -1.13
C PHE A 399 -13.57 14.09 -0.64
N VAL A 400 -13.73 12.78 -0.90
CA VAL A 400 -14.92 12.03 -0.44
C VAL A 400 -15.02 12.08 1.09
N LEU A 401 -13.93 11.76 1.80
CA LEU A 401 -13.91 11.73 3.26
C LEU A 401 -14.08 13.12 3.89
N THR A 402 -13.54 14.15 3.23
CA THR A 402 -13.75 15.53 3.69
C THR A 402 -15.24 15.92 3.65
N LEU A 403 -15.93 15.59 2.56
CA LEU A 403 -17.36 15.87 2.43
C LEU A 403 -18.19 15.07 3.46
N LEU A 404 -17.84 13.80 3.67
CA LEU A 404 -18.49 12.96 4.69
C LEU A 404 -18.28 13.52 6.10
N SER A 405 -17.05 13.92 6.46
CA SER A 405 -16.74 14.51 7.76
C SER A 405 -17.55 15.78 8.06
N ASN A 406 -17.71 16.62 7.05
CA ASN A 406 -18.51 17.84 7.19
C ASN A 406 -20.00 17.52 7.32
N TYR A 407 -20.49 16.52 6.58
CA TYR A 407 -21.87 16.07 6.69
C TYR A 407 -22.20 15.59 8.10
N ASP A 408 -21.33 14.78 8.70
CA ASP A 408 -21.52 14.26 10.07
C ASP A 408 -21.43 15.35 11.15
N SER A 409 -20.55 16.35 10.98
CA SER A 409 -20.34 17.41 11.96
C SER A 409 -21.48 18.43 12.02
N LEU A 410 -22.27 18.56 10.96
CA LEU A 410 -23.35 19.55 10.90
C LEU A 410 -24.68 19.04 11.44
N ASN A 411 -24.84 17.74 11.68
CA ASN A 411 -26.08 17.08 12.16
C ASN A 411 -27.36 17.57 11.46
N LYS A 412 -27.24 18.06 10.21
CA LYS A 412 -28.33 18.57 9.40
C LYS A 412 -28.70 17.56 8.34
N PRO A 413 -29.99 17.28 8.12
CA PRO A 413 -30.38 16.50 6.95
C PRO A 413 -29.85 17.20 5.70
N LEU A 414 -29.36 16.40 4.73
CA LEU A 414 -28.95 16.89 3.41
C LEU A 414 -30.19 17.52 2.74
N ASN A 415 -30.40 18.81 2.95
CA ASN A 415 -31.35 19.61 2.18
C ASN A 415 -30.67 20.10 0.88
N GLU A 416 -31.43 20.63 -0.04
CA GLU A 416 -30.92 21.05 -1.36
C GLU A 416 -29.74 22.05 -1.27
N GLU A 417 -29.67 22.82 -0.19
CA GLU A 417 -28.56 23.77 0.04
C GLU A 417 -27.23 23.09 0.32
N ILE A 418 -27.21 21.96 1.05
CA ILE A 418 -26.00 21.18 1.38
C ILE A 418 -25.52 20.40 0.16
N THR A 419 -26.42 20.05 -0.75
CA THR A 419 -26.09 19.36 -2.01
C THR A 419 -25.60 20.29 -3.10
N SER A 420 -25.58 21.62 -2.87
CA SER A 420 -25.02 22.55 -3.83
C SER A 420 -23.50 22.38 -3.93
N GLN A 421 -22.96 22.45 -5.14
CA GLN A 421 -21.53 22.39 -5.38
C GLN A 421 -20.76 23.43 -4.56
N GLY A 422 -21.31 24.63 -4.44
CA GLY A 422 -20.73 25.74 -3.67
C GLY A 422 -20.53 25.38 -2.20
N TYR A 423 -21.49 24.71 -1.57
CA TYR A 423 -21.37 24.28 -0.18
C TYR A 423 -20.24 23.26 0.01
N CYS A 424 -20.12 22.27 -0.88
CA CYS A 424 -19.06 21.29 -0.82
C CYS A 424 -17.66 21.93 -0.92
N TYR A 425 -17.50 22.90 -1.80
CA TYR A 425 -16.24 23.65 -1.92
C TYR A 425 -15.95 24.51 -0.69
N GLN A 426 -16.98 25.21 -0.17
CA GLN A 426 -16.83 25.98 1.06
C GLN A 426 -16.38 25.09 2.23
N ALA A 427 -17.01 23.93 2.40
CA ALA A 427 -16.66 22.96 3.44
C ALA A 427 -15.20 22.47 3.31
N LEU A 428 -14.73 22.19 2.09
CA LEU A 428 -13.34 21.82 1.81
C LEU A 428 -12.37 22.95 2.18
N ILE A 429 -12.68 24.19 1.78
CA ILE A 429 -11.82 25.35 2.06
C ILE A 429 -11.71 25.58 3.56
N VAL A 430 -12.84 25.55 4.27
CA VAL A 430 -12.88 25.70 5.73
C VAL A 430 -12.02 24.61 6.39
N LEU A 431 -12.15 23.36 5.96
CA LEU A 431 -11.35 22.26 6.50
C LEU A 431 -9.85 22.47 6.22
N PHE A 432 -9.48 22.85 5.00
CA PHE A 432 -8.07 23.11 4.64
C PHE A 432 -7.45 24.20 5.50
N LEU A 433 -8.17 25.31 5.71
CA LEU A 433 -7.72 26.41 6.53
C LEU A 433 -7.66 26.05 8.02
N SER A 434 -8.66 25.36 8.54
CA SER A 434 -8.71 24.94 9.95
C SER A 434 -7.55 24.03 10.33
N LYS A 435 -7.11 23.15 9.42
CA LYS A 435 -5.92 22.30 9.62
C LYS A 435 -4.63 23.11 9.78
N GLN A 436 -4.57 24.32 9.24
CA GLN A 436 -3.43 25.21 9.38
C GLN A 436 -3.59 26.18 10.56
N GLY A 437 -4.53 25.90 11.47
CA GLY A 437 -4.75 26.71 12.67
C GLY A 437 -5.46 28.05 12.38
N VAL A 438 -6.20 28.15 11.26
CA VAL A 438 -7.11 29.25 11.02
C VAL A 438 -8.37 29.01 11.83
N VAL A 439 -8.67 29.89 12.78
CA VAL A 439 -9.86 29.81 13.63
C VAL A 439 -11.04 30.54 13.00
N ASN A 440 -12.25 30.21 13.41
CA ASN A 440 -13.47 30.78 12.82
C ASN A 440 -13.49 32.32 12.80
N GLU A 441 -12.91 32.97 13.80
CA GLU A 441 -12.82 34.44 13.89
C GLU A 441 -11.98 35.08 12.77
N THR A 442 -11.02 34.35 12.21
CA THR A 442 -10.15 34.83 11.13
C THR A 442 -10.50 34.25 9.77
N LEU A 443 -11.40 33.27 9.73
CA LEU A 443 -11.77 32.52 8.52
C LEU A 443 -12.29 33.44 7.40
N ASP A 444 -13.18 34.39 7.74
CA ASP A 444 -13.76 35.34 6.80
C ASP A 444 -12.68 36.22 6.12
N SER A 445 -11.61 36.56 6.86
CA SER A 445 -10.50 37.33 6.29
C SER A 445 -9.74 36.52 5.23
N TYR A 446 -9.58 35.21 5.44
CA TYR A 446 -8.95 34.32 4.46
C TYR A 446 -9.84 34.10 3.22
N ILE A 447 -11.14 33.92 3.43
CA ILE A 447 -12.12 33.78 2.34
C ILE A 447 -12.14 35.04 1.49
N ASN A 448 -12.21 36.22 2.12
CA ASN A 448 -12.21 37.49 1.42
C ASN A 448 -10.90 37.70 0.62
N PHE A 449 -9.75 37.41 1.24
CA PHE A 449 -8.45 37.48 0.55
C PHE A 449 -8.42 36.57 -0.69
N LEU A 450 -8.92 35.34 -0.58
CA LEU A 450 -8.94 34.39 -1.70
C LEU A 450 -9.91 34.82 -2.80
N THR A 451 -11.03 35.45 -2.45
CA THR A 451 -11.99 36.03 -3.40
C THR A 451 -11.36 37.16 -4.21
N GLU A 452 -10.69 38.10 -3.53
CA GLU A 452 -9.99 39.21 -4.20
C GLU A 452 -8.80 38.70 -5.03
N PHE A 453 -8.06 37.72 -4.54
CA PHE A 453 -7.00 37.06 -5.30
C PHE A 453 -7.53 36.41 -6.59
N ALA A 454 -8.68 35.72 -6.51
CA ALA A 454 -9.32 35.11 -7.68
C ALA A 454 -9.77 36.17 -8.70
N TYR A 455 -10.29 37.30 -8.22
CA TYR A 455 -10.70 38.41 -9.08
C TYR A 455 -9.51 39.05 -9.81
N VAL A 456 -8.40 39.29 -9.12
CA VAL A 456 -7.21 39.84 -9.74
C VAL A 456 -6.59 38.87 -10.74
N ARG A 457 -6.56 37.58 -10.39
CA ARG A 457 -6.13 36.49 -11.29
C ARG A 457 -7.03 36.41 -12.53
N TYR A 458 -8.34 36.59 -12.39
CA TYR A 458 -9.28 36.66 -13.51
C TYR A 458 -8.96 37.84 -14.45
N LYS A 459 -8.69 39.03 -13.92
CA LYS A 459 -8.28 40.20 -14.73
C LYS A 459 -7.01 39.95 -15.50
N HIS A 460 -6.02 39.27 -14.90
CA HIS A 460 -4.74 38.98 -15.56
C HIS A 460 -4.83 37.81 -16.55
N GLN A 461 -5.91 36.99 -16.52
CA GLN A 461 -6.12 35.81 -17.34
C GLN A 461 -4.98 34.77 -17.26
N SER A 462 -4.12 34.85 -16.25
CA SER A 462 -2.92 34.01 -16.04
C SER A 462 -2.55 34.00 -14.56
N PRO A 463 -1.73 33.04 -14.10
CA PRO A 463 -1.10 33.08 -12.79
C PRO A 463 -0.38 34.41 -12.54
N LEU A 464 -0.47 34.92 -11.32
CA LEU A 464 0.18 36.23 -11.00
C LEU A 464 1.69 36.07 -10.85
N SER A 465 2.46 36.90 -11.54
CA SER A 465 3.90 37.00 -11.27
C SER A 465 4.15 37.48 -9.84
N GLN A 466 5.39 37.33 -9.36
CA GLN A 466 5.77 37.81 -8.02
C GLN A 466 5.47 39.29 -7.84
N GLU A 467 5.74 40.11 -8.86
CA GLU A 467 5.48 41.55 -8.83
C GLU A 467 3.98 41.86 -8.77
N ALA A 468 3.18 41.22 -9.62
CA ALA A 468 1.73 41.37 -9.65
C ALA A 468 1.09 40.94 -8.34
N PHE A 469 1.55 39.83 -7.75
CA PHE A 469 1.07 39.35 -6.45
C PHE A 469 1.43 40.34 -5.33
N MET A 470 2.65 40.92 -5.34
CA MET A 470 3.06 41.91 -4.34
C MET A 470 2.22 43.18 -4.44
N SER A 471 1.96 43.66 -5.66
CA SER A 471 1.10 44.83 -5.88
C SER A 471 -0.33 44.54 -5.36
N PHE A 472 -0.89 43.38 -5.67
CA PHE A 472 -2.19 42.94 -5.14
C PHE A 472 -2.18 42.89 -3.61
N TYR A 473 -1.18 42.23 -2.99
CA TYR A 473 -1.12 42.09 -1.53
C TYR A 473 -1.06 43.44 -0.82
N ASN A 474 -0.22 44.37 -1.31
CA ASN A 474 -0.08 45.69 -0.71
C ASN A 474 -1.40 46.50 -0.82
N GLY A 475 -2.04 46.51 -1.98
CA GLY A 475 -3.35 47.13 -2.13
C GLY A 475 -4.41 46.52 -1.23
N TYR A 476 -4.47 45.18 -1.16
CA TYR A 476 -5.41 44.48 -0.29
C TYR A 476 -5.21 44.82 1.20
N THR A 477 -3.97 44.90 1.67
CA THR A 477 -3.68 45.26 3.08
C THR A 477 -4.05 46.70 3.43
N GLU A 478 -3.97 47.60 2.47
CA GLU A 478 -4.40 49.01 2.63
C GLU A 478 -5.92 49.13 2.67
N ASP A 479 -6.62 48.39 1.79
CA ASP A 479 -8.08 48.46 1.66
C ASP A 479 -8.83 47.75 2.79
N PHE A 480 -8.32 46.59 3.26
CA PHE A 480 -9.02 45.69 4.18
C PHE A 480 -8.41 45.59 5.59
N ASN A 481 -7.43 46.44 5.95
CA ASN A 481 -6.82 46.46 7.29
C ASN A 481 -6.35 45.10 7.79
N MET A 482 -5.73 44.32 6.93
CA MET A 482 -5.32 42.96 7.27
C MET A 482 -4.16 42.98 8.29
N THR A 483 -4.34 42.34 9.44
CA THR A 483 -3.37 42.32 10.54
C THR A 483 -2.35 41.20 10.41
N GLU A 484 -2.63 40.15 9.63
CA GLU A 484 -1.73 39.00 9.49
C GLU A 484 -0.58 39.31 8.51
N LYS A 485 0.64 38.94 8.92
CA LYS A 485 1.83 39.15 8.09
C LYS A 485 1.79 38.27 6.84
N LYS A 486 2.20 38.83 5.68
CA LYS A 486 2.25 38.15 4.38
C LYS A 486 2.85 36.74 4.45
N ASP A 487 3.99 36.58 5.11
CA ASP A 487 4.68 35.29 5.15
C ASP A 487 3.90 34.24 5.94
N THR A 488 3.19 34.66 6.99
CA THR A 488 2.31 33.77 7.76
C THR A 488 1.09 33.36 6.94
N LEU A 489 0.43 34.30 6.27
CA LEU A 489 -0.69 34.06 5.38
C LEU A 489 -0.31 33.08 4.26
N LEU A 490 0.76 33.39 3.52
CA LEU A 490 1.24 32.54 2.42
C LEU A 490 1.67 31.15 2.90
N LYS A 491 2.32 31.08 4.06
CA LYS A 491 2.69 29.79 4.65
C LYS A 491 1.46 28.91 4.91
N LYS A 492 0.40 29.48 5.51
CA LYS A 492 -0.85 28.76 5.78
C LYS A 492 -1.57 28.39 4.49
N LEU A 493 -1.70 29.30 3.52
CA LEU A 493 -2.37 29.05 2.23
C LEU A 493 -1.63 28.00 1.37
N LYS A 494 -0.30 27.98 1.40
CA LYS A 494 0.50 26.91 0.76
C LYS A 494 0.35 25.58 1.49
N ALA A 495 0.50 25.58 2.80
CA ALA A 495 0.40 24.37 3.61
C ALA A 495 -1.01 23.76 3.58
N SER A 496 -2.06 24.58 3.40
CA SER A 496 -3.43 24.11 3.17
C SER A 496 -3.67 23.52 1.78
N GLY A 497 -2.73 23.72 0.84
CA GLY A 497 -2.92 23.27 -0.54
C GLY A 497 -3.93 24.12 -1.35
N ILE A 498 -4.29 25.32 -0.88
CA ILE A 498 -5.21 26.21 -1.60
C ILE A 498 -4.47 26.98 -2.71
N ILE A 499 -3.30 27.52 -2.39
CA ILE A 499 -2.45 28.25 -3.34
C ILE A 499 -1.14 27.49 -3.55
N HIS A 500 -0.65 27.47 -4.78
CA HIS A 500 0.69 27.01 -5.11
C HIS A 500 1.54 28.17 -5.68
N ILE A 501 2.86 28.04 -5.55
CA ILE A 501 3.83 28.92 -6.18
C ILE A 501 4.65 28.05 -7.12
N SER A 502 4.59 28.35 -8.42
CA SER A 502 5.33 27.62 -9.44
C SER A 502 6.86 27.79 -9.28
N SER A 503 7.63 26.95 -9.98
CA SER A 503 9.10 27.06 -10.04
C SER A 503 9.57 28.40 -10.62
N LEU A 504 8.72 29.07 -11.38
CA LEU A 504 8.96 30.42 -11.94
C LEU A 504 8.55 31.56 -10.99
N GLY A 505 8.09 31.24 -9.78
CA GLY A 505 7.63 32.20 -8.79
C GLY A 505 6.24 32.78 -9.02
N ASN A 506 5.44 32.17 -9.90
CA ASN A 506 4.06 32.60 -10.15
C ASN A 506 3.09 32.00 -9.12
N TYR A 507 2.11 32.79 -8.70
CA TYR A 507 1.07 32.44 -7.72
C TYR A 507 -0.22 32.07 -8.43
N ASP A 508 -0.79 30.92 -8.09
CA ASP A 508 -2.10 30.46 -8.60
C ASP A 508 -2.81 29.58 -7.56
N PHE A 509 -4.08 29.31 -7.79
CA PHE A 509 -4.80 28.26 -7.04
C PHE A 509 -4.25 26.89 -7.41
N ASN A 510 -4.15 26.02 -6.40
CA ASN A 510 -3.62 24.67 -6.60
C ASN A 510 -4.54 23.81 -7.46
N TYR A 511 -5.84 24.07 -7.39
CA TYR A 511 -6.85 23.34 -8.16
C TYR A 511 -7.80 24.27 -8.91
N PRO A 512 -8.18 23.94 -10.15
CA PRO A 512 -9.12 24.73 -10.94
C PRO A 512 -10.45 24.99 -10.23
N TYR A 513 -10.97 24.02 -9.48
CA TYR A 513 -12.25 24.16 -8.78
C TYR A 513 -12.19 25.20 -7.64
N LEU A 514 -11.05 25.35 -6.96
CA LEU A 514 -10.86 26.42 -5.96
C LEU A 514 -10.92 27.79 -6.62
N TYR A 515 -10.23 27.95 -7.75
CA TYR A 515 -10.30 29.19 -8.53
C TYR A 515 -11.74 29.52 -8.95
N TYR A 516 -12.44 28.54 -9.56
CA TYR A 516 -13.82 28.76 -10.00
C TYR A 516 -14.79 29.05 -8.84
N PHE A 517 -14.56 28.46 -7.69
CA PHE A 517 -15.37 28.73 -6.48
C PHE A 517 -15.25 30.19 -6.03
N PHE A 518 -14.03 30.73 -6.01
CA PHE A 518 -13.81 32.11 -5.57
C PHE A 518 -14.03 33.17 -6.67
N ALA A 519 -13.97 32.79 -7.94
CA ALA A 519 -14.20 33.69 -9.06
C ALA A 519 -15.68 33.82 -9.47
N GLY A 520 -16.55 32.88 -9.07
CA GLY A 520 -18.00 32.90 -9.33
C GLY A 520 -18.77 33.54 -8.22
#